data_6c9339e04c20f5e3f105c1c91063d138
#
_entry.id   6c9339e04c20f5e3f105c1c91063d138
#
_cell.length_a   1.000
_cell.length_b   1.000
_cell.length_c   1.000
_cell.angle_alpha   90.00
_cell.angle_beta   90.00
_cell.angle_gamma   90.00
#
_symmetry.space_group_name_H-M   'P 1'
#
loop_
_entity.id
_entity.type
_entity.pdbx_description
1 polymer ?
#
loop_
_entity_poly.entity_id
_entity_poly.type
_entity_poly.pdbx_seq_one_letter_code
_entity_poly.pdbx_strand_id
1 'polypeptide(L)'
;MAKRILLLIVITAFTIASNACSKRTETQNNMTTTKSDPINISSFKVRTMDGQEKSLSDFKGKVLIIVNVASKCGYTPQYDGLEKIYEKYKDKGFEILAFPCNDFGGQEPGTNEEIQSFCKTNYNVSFTLFDKIKVLGNDKSPLYSNLINYDPAGDISWNFEKFLIDKDGNVVGRYKSKVKPESEELTTAIEKLL
;
A
#
# COMPACT_ATOMS: atom_id res chain seq x y z
N MET A 1 91.25 -59.56 -21.26
CA MET A 1 90.47 -59.20 -20.09
C MET A 1 89.44 -58.14 -20.48
N ALA A 2 88.25 -58.60 -20.81
CA ALA A 2 87.20 -57.71 -21.36
C ALA A 2 86.06 -57.57 -20.30
N LYS A 3 85.82 -56.36 -19.84
CA LYS A 3 84.68 -56.05 -18.94
C LYS A 3 83.45 -55.71 -19.79
N ARG A 4 82.46 -56.52 -19.68
CA ARG A 4 81.13 -56.26 -20.26
C ARG A 4 80.44 -55.21 -19.43
N ILE A 5 80.01 -54.11 -20.01
CA ILE A 5 79.19 -53.09 -19.44
C ILE A 5 77.72 -53.40 -19.80
N LEU A 6 76.93 -53.71 -18.82
CA LEU A 6 75.50 -53.96 -18.97
C LEU A 6 74.71 -52.63 -18.93
N LEU A 7 74.11 -52.31 -20.05
CA LEU A 7 73.29 -51.05 -20.18
C LEU A 7 71.89 -51.37 -19.70
N LEU A 8 71.53 -50.83 -18.56
CA LEU A 8 70.18 -50.85 -18.02
C LEU A 8 69.33 -49.72 -18.64
N ILE A 9 68.34 -50.08 -19.44
CA ILE A 9 67.36 -49.17 -19.98
C ILE A 9 66.28 -49.02 -18.94
N VAL A 10 66.20 -47.84 -18.30
CA VAL A 10 65.13 -47.45 -17.42
C VAL A 10 64.04 -46.87 -18.29
N ILE A 11 62.88 -47.60 -18.40
CA ILE A 11 61.68 -47.10 -19.03
C ILE A 11 60.94 -46.35 -17.98
N THR A 12 60.94 -45.01 -18.02
CA THR A 12 60.09 -44.17 -17.18
C THR A 12 58.72 -44.06 -17.85
N ALA A 13 57.72 -44.75 -17.28
CA ALA A 13 56.36 -44.57 -17.65
C ALA A 13 55.86 -43.19 -17.18
N PHE A 14 55.55 -42.33 -18.14
CA PHE A 14 54.96 -41.01 -17.90
C PHE A 14 53.44 -41.17 -17.77
N THR A 15 52.93 -41.24 -16.54
CA THR A 15 51.52 -41.21 -16.28
C THR A 15 50.94 -39.82 -16.44
N ILE A 16 50.21 -39.61 -17.51
CA ILE A 16 49.46 -38.36 -17.73
C ILE A 16 48.25 -38.36 -16.78
N ALA A 17 48.33 -37.64 -15.70
CA ALA A 17 47.19 -37.32 -14.86
C ALA A 17 46.29 -36.30 -15.55
N SER A 18 45.23 -36.75 -16.14
CA SER A 18 44.14 -35.89 -16.66
C SER A 18 43.41 -35.22 -15.52
N ASN A 19 43.77 -33.97 -15.19
CA ASN A 19 42.97 -33.12 -14.32
C ASN A 19 41.64 -32.77 -15.02
N ALA A 20 40.60 -33.55 -14.74
CA ALA A 20 39.21 -33.17 -15.03
C ALA A 20 38.85 -32.01 -14.11
N CYS A 21 39.02 -30.78 -14.59
CA CYS A 21 38.49 -29.58 -13.95
C CYS A 21 36.96 -29.63 -14.04
N SER A 22 36.31 -30.16 -13.03
CA SER A 22 34.87 -30.07 -12.84
C SER A 22 34.52 -28.59 -12.64
N LYS A 23 34.09 -27.93 -13.72
CA LYS A 23 33.44 -26.61 -13.61
C LYS A 23 32.13 -26.78 -12.84
N ARG A 24 32.21 -26.54 -11.54
CA ARG A 24 31.04 -26.36 -10.69
C ARG A 24 30.36 -25.10 -11.20
N THR A 25 29.29 -25.29 -11.96
CA THR A 25 28.42 -24.20 -12.34
C THR A 25 27.71 -23.74 -11.04
N GLU A 26 28.23 -22.70 -10.42
CA GLU A 26 27.50 -21.95 -9.40
C GLU A 26 26.31 -21.33 -10.10
N THR A 27 25.14 -21.96 -9.98
CA THR A 27 23.87 -21.33 -10.26
C THR A 27 23.71 -20.23 -9.22
N GLN A 28 24.17 -19.02 -9.56
CA GLN A 28 23.76 -17.83 -8.83
C GLN A 28 22.25 -17.73 -8.98
N ASN A 29 21.53 -18.19 -7.96
CA ASN A 29 20.15 -17.79 -7.76
C ASN A 29 20.16 -16.28 -7.53
N ASN A 30 20.08 -15.56 -8.62
CA ASN A 30 19.73 -14.14 -8.63
C ASN A 30 18.26 -14.10 -8.17
N MET A 31 18.03 -14.07 -6.85
CA MET A 31 16.75 -13.65 -6.29
C MET A 31 16.58 -12.18 -6.67
N THR A 32 16.13 -11.97 -7.91
CA THR A 32 15.52 -10.71 -8.30
C THR A 32 14.29 -10.61 -7.42
N THR A 33 14.37 -9.87 -6.32
CA THR A 33 13.20 -9.34 -5.63
C THR A 33 12.48 -8.51 -6.67
N THR A 34 11.50 -9.10 -7.33
CA THR A 34 10.53 -8.37 -8.14
C THR A 34 9.78 -7.47 -7.16
N LYS A 35 10.24 -6.23 -7.05
CA LYS A 35 9.46 -5.18 -6.41
C LYS A 35 8.16 -5.16 -7.21
N SER A 36 7.07 -5.62 -6.61
CA SER A 36 5.76 -5.52 -7.23
C SER A 36 5.54 -4.08 -7.66
N ASP A 37 4.95 -3.87 -8.82
CA ASP A 37 4.60 -2.53 -9.27
C ASP A 37 3.85 -1.79 -8.16
N PRO A 38 4.11 -0.50 -7.99
CA PRO A 38 3.46 0.28 -6.94
C PRO A 38 1.94 0.24 -7.15
N ILE A 39 1.19 0.02 -6.07
CA ILE A 39 -0.26 0.10 -6.10
C ILE A 39 -0.64 1.55 -6.34
N ASN A 40 -1.23 1.84 -7.50
CA ASN A 40 -1.59 3.18 -7.92
C ASN A 40 -3.11 3.34 -8.04
N ILE A 41 -3.64 4.48 -7.59
CA ILE A 41 -5.07 4.74 -7.55
C ILE A 41 -5.59 5.60 -8.72
N SER A 42 -4.72 6.16 -9.55
CA SER A 42 -5.09 7.19 -10.54
C SER A 42 -6.07 6.71 -11.61
N SER A 43 -6.14 5.41 -11.88
CA SER A 43 -7.06 4.82 -12.87
C SER A 43 -8.49 4.64 -12.37
N PHE A 44 -8.72 4.80 -11.05
CA PHE A 44 -10.05 4.54 -10.48
C PHE A 44 -10.95 5.76 -10.59
N LYS A 45 -12.24 5.47 -10.75
CA LYS A 45 -13.33 6.43 -10.66
C LYS A 45 -14.22 6.06 -9.47
N VAL A 46 -14.71 7.08 -8.79
CA VAL A 46 -15.56 6.99 -7.62
C VAL A 46 -16.77 7.91 -7.77
N ARG A 47 -17.78 7.75 -6.93
CA ARG A 47 -18.95 8.62 -6.95
C ARG A 47 -18.92 9.56 -5.76
N THR A 48 -19.21 10.82 -6.02
CA THR A 48 -19.42 11.85 -4.98
C THR A 48 -20.74 11.63 -4.27
N MET A 49 -20.98 12.32 -3.13
CA MET A 49 -22.23 12.21 -2.36
C MET A 49 -23.48 12.54 -3.17
N ASP A 50 -23.38 13.43 -4.17
CA ASP A 50 -24.45 13.79 -5.10
C ASP A 50 -24.55 12.86 -6.34
N GLY A 51 -23.77 11.77 -6.35
CA GLY A 51 -23.84 10.71 -7.34
C GLY A 51 -23.06 10.98 -8.63
N GLN A 52 -22.29 12.06 -8.72
CA GLN A 52 -21.47 12.36 -9.90
C GLN A 52 -20.21 11.48 -9.92
N GLU A 53 -19.74 11.12 -11.12
CA GLU A 53 -18.46 10.40 -11.27
C GLU A 53 -17.28 11.34 -11.11
N LYS A 54 -16.29 10.93 -10.31
CA LYS A 54 -15.05 11.66 -10.05
C LYS A 54 -13.86 10.75 -10.31
N SER A 55 -12.91 11.18 -11.14
CA SER A 55 -11.65 10.45 -11.33
C SER A 55 -10.68 10.71 -10.18
N LEU A 56 -10.00 9.67 -9.69
CA LEU A 56 -8.94 9.87 -8.69
C LEU A 56 -7.69 10.51 -9.30
N SER A 57 -7.53 10.51 -10.63
CA SER A 57 -6.49 11.29 -11.31
C SER A 57 -6.62 12.81 -11.13
N ASP A 58 -7.82 13.30 -10.78
CA ASP A 58 -8.07 14.72 -10.52
C ASP A 58 -7.35 15.22 -9.26
N PHE A 59 -6.93 14.30 -8.41
CA PHE A 59 -6.15 14.58 -7.20
C PHE A 59 -4.63 14.46 -7.40
N LYS A 60 -4.16 14.23 -8.64
CA LYS A 60 -2.73 14.15 -8.92
C LYS A 60 -1.99 15.41 -8.46
N GLY A 61 -0.82 15.22 -7.87
CA GLY A 61 -0.03 16.30 -7.28
C GLY A 61 -0.37 16.60 -5.81
N LYS A 62 -1.40 15.96 -5.25
CA LYS A 62 -1.74 16.04 -3.84
C LYS A 62 -1.32 14.79 -3.08
N VAL A 63 -0.96 14.94 -1.82
CA VAL A 63 -0.85 13.85 -0.84
C VAL A 63 -2.24 13.54 -0.32
N LEU A 64 -2.65 12.25 -0.33
CA LEU A 64 -4.01 11.90 0.04
C LEU A 64 -4.06 10.93 1.22
N ILE A 65 -5.11 11.05 2.03
CA ILE A 65 -5.60 9.98 2.89
C ILE A 65 -6.89 9.44 2.30
N ILE A 66 -6.93 8.14 2.01
CA ILE A 66 -8.17 7.40 1.73
C ILE A 66 -8.58 6.66 2.99
N VAL A 67 -9.82 6.86 3.43
CA VAL A 67 -10.33 6.30 4.70
C VAL A 67 -11.76 5.81 4.57
N ASN A 68 -12.07 4.61 5.08
CA ASN A 68 -13.44 4.15 5.21
C ASN A 68 -14.02 4.60 6.56
N VAL A 69 -15.17 5.22 6.54
CA VAL A 69 -15.75 5.92 7.71
C VAL A 69 -17.15 5.41 8.09
N ALA A 70 -17.58 5.67 9.31
CA ALA A 70 -18.93 5.35 9.78
C ALA A 70 -19.38 6.27 10.90
N SER A 71 -20.69 6.60 10.93
CA SER A 71 -21.30 7.54 11.88
C SER A 71 -21.61 6.94 13.26
N LYS A 72 -21.68 5.59 13.39
CA LYS A 72 -22.08 4.89 14.62
C LYS A 72 -21.01 3.92 15.15
N CYS A 73 -19.74 4.27 14.97
CA CYS A 73 -18.59 3.46 15.36
C CYS A 73 -17.90 4.03 16.60
N GLY A 74 -17.29 3.17 17.43
CA GLY A 74 -16.43 3.64 18.53
C GLY A 74 -15.26 4.52 18.07
N TYR A 75 -14.88 4.44 16.79
CA TYR A 75 -13.85 5.29 16.17
C TYR A 75 -14.39 6.56 15.51
N THR A 76 -15.72 6.80 15.49
CA THR A 76 -16.33 8.00 14.90
C THR A 76 -15.70 9.32 15.38
N PRO A 77 -15.27 9.46 16.67
CA PRO A 77 -14.57 10.66 17.11
C PRO A 77 -13.25 10.97 16.34
N GLN A 78 -12.72 10.04 15.54
CA GLN A 78 -11.58 10.34 14.66
C GLN A 78 -11.90 11.35 13.55
N TYR A 79 -13.15 11.65 13.27
CA TYR A 79 -13.51 12.76 12.37
C TYR A 79 -12.90 14.09 12.84
N ASP A 80 -12.86 14.37 14.15
CA ASP A 80 -12.20 15.57 14.68
C ASP A 80 -10.71 15.62 14.32
N GLY A 81 -10.03 14.48 14.49
CA GLY A 81 -8.61 14.40 14.15
C GLY A 81 -8.35 14.49 12.65
N LEU A 82 -9.22 13.86 11.81
CA LEU A 82 -9.15 13.98 10.35
C LEU A 82 -9.33 15.44 9.93
N GLU A 83 -10.33 16.14 10.46
CA GLU A 83 -10.56 17.55 10.13
C GLU A 83 -9.39 18.43 10.56
N LYS A 84 -8.81 18.22 11.75
CA LYS A 84 -7.63 18.97 12.21
C LYS A 84 -6.42 18.81 11.30
N ILE A 85 -6.10 17.57 10.87
CA ILE A 85 -4.98 17.36 9.95
C ILE A 85 -5.30 17.89 8.55
N TYR A 86 -6.57 17.84 8.13
CA TYR A 86 -7.00 18.43 6.86
C TYR A 86 -6.79 19.96 6.89
N GLU A 87 -7.32 20.64 7.88
CA GLU A 87 -7.13 22.09 8.05
C GLU A 87 -5.64 22.50 8.14
N LYS A 88 -4.81 21.69 8.80
CA LYS A 88 -3.36 21.94 8.93
C LYS A 88 -2.60 21.84 7.60
N TYR A 89 -3.03 20.95 6.69
CA TYR A 89 -2.24 20.59 5.52
C TYR A 89 -2.90 20.90 4.18
N LYS A 90 -4.20 21.21 4.10
CA LYS A 90 -4.94 21.42 2.83
C LYS A 90 -4.27 22.43 1.89
N ASP A 91 -3.75 23.53 2.41
CA ASP A 91 -3.09 24.59 1.63
C ASP A 91 -1.66 24.18 1.18
N LYS A 92 -1.17 23.03 1.64
CA LYS A 92 0.12 22.46 1.26
C LYS A 92 -0.01 21.31 0.23
N GLY A 93 -1.20 21.15 -0.36
CA GLY A 93 -1.44 20.08 -1.33
C GLY A 93 -1.82 18.74 -0.70
N PHE A 94 -2.55 18.77 0.41
CA PHE A 94 -3.11 17.60 1.07
C PHE A 94 -4.63 17.50 0.86
N GLU A 95 -5.16 16.28 0.80
CA GLU A 95 -6.60 16.04 0.73
C GLU A 95 -6.98 14.74 1.48
N ILE A 96 -8.22 14.70 1.97
CA ILE A 96 -8.81 13.50 2.57
C ILE A 96 -10.00 13.05 1.74
N LEU A 97 -9.98 11.80 1.31
CA LEU A 97 -11.04 11.15 0.57
C LEU A 97 -11.72 10.13 1.48
N ALA A 98 -12.86 10.49 2.05
CA ALA A 98 -13.56 9.66 3.01
C ALA A 98 -14.74 8.93 2.35
N PHE A 99 -14.80 7.63 2.56
CA PHE A 99 -15.79 6.73 1.99
C PHE A 99 -16.65 6.11 3.08
N PRO A 100 -17.91 6.51 3.24
CA PRO A 100 -18.82 5.85 4.16
C PRO A 100 -19.00 4.37 3.83
N CYS A 101 -19.01 3.51 4.87
CA CYS A 101 -19.07 2.07 4.69
C CYS A 101 -19.91 1.41 5.76
N ASN A 102 -20.90 0.58 5.35
CA ASN A 102 -21.81 -0.10 6.25
C ASN A 102 -21.45 -1.57 6.55
N ASP A 103 -20.28 -2.03 6.08
CA ASP A 103 -19.87 -3.45 6.14
C ASP A 103 -19.50 -3.92 7.56
N PHE A 104 -19.22 -2.98 8.47
CA PHE A 104 -18.80 -3.28 9.84
C PHE A 104 -19.94 -3.06 10.83
N GLY A 105 -20.70 -4.13 11.09
CA GLY A 105 -21.78 -4.12 12.07
C GLY A 105 -22.94 -3.18 11.75
N GLY A 106 -23.12 -2.80 10.49
CA GLY A 106 -24.20 -1.89 10.11
C GLY A 106 -24.04 -0.48 10.70
N GLN A 107 -22.81 -0.03 10.94
CA GLN A 107 -22.52 1.23 11.63
C GLN A 107 -22.63 2.49 10.77
N GLU A 108 -23.01 2.35 9.48
CA GLU A 108 -23.28 3.48 8.59
C GLU A 108 -24.63 3.29 7.85
N PRO A 109 -25.78 3.27 8.57
CA PRO A 109 -27.07 2.96 7.97
C PRO A 109 -27.69 4.11 7.19
N GLY A 110 -27.26 5.36 7.44
CA GLY A 110 -27.84 6.58 6.87
C GLY A 110 -27.76 6.69 5.35
N THR A 111 -28.54 7.58 4.74
CA THR A 111 -28.39 7.99 3.35
C THR A 111 -27.15 8.90 3.20
N ASN A 112 -26.72 9.20 1.98
CA ASN A 112 -25.63 10.12 1.76
C ASN A 112 -25.89 11.50 2.35
N GLU A 113 -27.10 12.01 2.23
CA GLU A 113 -27.53 13.30 2.78
C GLU A 113 -27.47 13.31 4.32
N GLU A 114 -27.95 12.24 4.95
CA GLU A 114 -27.91 12.08 6.40
C GLU A 114 -26.46 12.00 6.92
N ILE A 115 -25.59 11.26 6.21
CA ILE A 115 -24.17 11.13 6.55
C ILE A 115 -23.47 12.49 6.40
N GLN A 116 -23.69 13.18 5.29
CA GLN A 116 -23.10 14.50 5.04
C GLN A 116 -23.51 15.51 6.12
N SER A 117 -24.82 15.53 6.45
CA SER A 117 -25.35 16.37 7.51
C SER A 117 -24.75 16.03 8.87
N PHE A 118 -24.65 14.75 9.20
CA PHE A 118 -24.03 14.26 10.43
C PHE A 118 -22.57 14.71 10.55
N CYS A 119 -21.77 14.50 9.52
CA CYS A 119 -20.34 14.87 9.48
C CYS A 119 -20.18 16.40 9.62
N LYS A 120 -21.00 17.17 8.90
CA LYS A 120 -20.93 18.63 8.96
C LYS A 120 -21.36 19.18 10.32
N THR A 121 -22.48 18.69 10.88
CA THR A 121 -23.06 19.22 12.12
C THR A 121 -22.25 18.85 13.35
N ASN A 122 -21.75 17.60 13.42
CA ASN A 122 -21.09 17.11 14.62
C ASN A 122 -19.57 17.28 14.62
N TYR A 123 -18.93 17.35 13.44
CA TYR A 123 -17.47 17.37 13.30
C TYR A 123 -16.95 18.49 12.41
N ASN A 124 -17.81 19.37 11.88
CA ASN A 124 -17.44 20.42 10.92
C ASN A 124 -16.66 19.94 9.70
N VAL A 125 -16.81 18.65 9.32
CA VAL A 125 -16.06 18.06 8.20
C VAL A 125 -16.13 18.93 6.97
N SER A 126 -14.95 19.30 6.45
CA SER A 126 -14.79 20.14 5.26
C SER A 126 -14.00 19.45 4.15
N PHE A 127 -13.35 18.32 4.43
CA PHE A 127 -12.73 17.46 3.42
C PHE A 127 -13.77 16.69 2.60
N THR A 128 -13.30 16.03 1.51
CA THR A 128 -14.18 15.39 0.53
C THR A 128 -14.80 14.08 1.05
N LEU A 129 -16.14 14.05 1.09
CA LEU A 129 -16.93 12.85 1.34
C LEU A 129 -17.44 12.29 0.01
N PHE A 130 -17.33 10.96 -0.15
CA PHE A 130 -17.80 10.23 -1.32
C PHE A 130 -19.06 9.41 -1.01
N ASP A 131 -19.68 8.87 -2.07
CA ASP A 131 -20.81 7.94 -1.97
C ASP A 131 -20.43 6.73 -1.11
N LYS A 132 -21.45 6.18 -0.44
CA LYS A 132 -21.29 4.97 0.37
C LYS A 132 -20.84 3.80 -0.50
N ILE A 133 -19.82 3.09 -0.05
CA ILE A 133 -19.23 1.97 -0.79
C ILE A 133 -19.13 0.71 0.07
N LYS A 134 -18.89 -0.42 -0.60
CA LYS A 134 -18.51 -1.67 0.04
C LYS A 134 -16.98 -1.82 0.04
N VAL A 135 -16.45 -2.29 1.14
CA VAL A 135 -15.02 -2.55 1.32
C VAL A 135 -14.71 -4.02 1.64
N LEU A 136 -15.75 -4.82 1.88
CA LEU A 136 -15.68 -6.26 2.12
C LEU A 136 -16.50 -7.06 1.10
N GLY A 137 -16.26 -8.36 1.04
CA GLY A 137 -17.01 -9.29 0.21
C GLY A 137 -16.60 -9.27 -1.27
N ASN A 138 -17.36 -10.01 -2.09
CA ASN A 138 -17.07 -10.17 -3.52
C ASN A 138 -17.45 -8.93 -4.36
N ASP A 139 -18.32 -8.09 -3.82
CA ASP A 139 -18.83 -6.87 -4.42
C ASP A 139 -18.16 -5.60 -3.86
N LYS A 140 -17.00 -5.76 -3.18
CA LYS A 140 -16.20 -4.61 -2.72
C LYS A 140 -15.80 -3.71 -3.89
N SER A 141 -15.70 -2.43 -3.61
CA SER A 141 -15.27 -1.41 -4.58
C SER A 141 -13.94 -1.81 -5.24
N PRO A 142 -13.80 -1.62 -6.57
CA PRO A 142 -12.54 -1.85 -7.27
C PRO A 142 -11.35 -1.09 -6.66
N LEU A 143 -11.58 0.13 -6.16
CA LEU A 143 -10.57 0.91 -5.43
C LEU A 143 -10.07 0.13 -4.21
N TYR A 144 -10.97 -0.37 -3.36
CA TYR A 144 -10.59 -1.12 -2.17
C TYR A 144 -10.02 -2.50 -2.49
N SER A 145 -10.48 -3.16 -3.57
CA SER A 145 -9.87 -4.39 -4.08
C SER A 145 -8.39 -4.19 -4.47
N ASN A 146 -8.02 -2.99 -4.91
CA ASN A 146 -6.64 -2.62 -5.20
C ASN A 146 -5.86 -2.25 -3.92
N LEU A 147 -6.43 -1.38 -3.07
CA LEU A 147 -5.77 -0.89 -1.84
C LEU A 147 -5.36 -2.00 -0.88
N ILE A 148 -6.18 -3.04 -0.74
CA ILE A 148 -5.93 -4.17 0.19
C ILE A 148 -4.72 -5.04 -0.19
N ASN A 149 -4.14 -4.86 -1.38
CA ASN A 149 -2.91 -5.54 -1.80
C ASN A 149 -1.65 -4.84 -1.28
N TYR A 150 -1.76 -3.64 -0.69
CA TYR A 150 -0.61 -2.97 -0.07
C TYR A 150 -0.15 -3.71 1.19
N ASP A 151 1.17 -3.88 1.31
CA ASP A 151 1.77 -4.64 2.42
C ASP A 151 1.68 -3.89 3.77
N PRO A 152 1.20 -4.54 4.83
CA PRO A 152 0.71 -5.92 4.91
C PRO A 152 -0.66 -6.08 4.20
N ALA A 153 -0.70 -6.96 3.17
CA ALA A 153 -1.89 -7.22 2.39
C ALA A 153 -2.99 -7.91 3.22
N GLY A 154 -4.25 -7.75 2.79
CA GLY A 154 -5.40 -8.38 3.42
C GLY A 154 -6.59 -7.43 3.54
N ASP A 155 -7.77 -7.98 3.82
CA ASP A 155 -9.02 -7.22 3.91
C ASP A 155 -8.96 -6.09 4.94
N ILE A 156 -9.82 -5.09 4.75
CA ILE A 156 -10.04 -4.02 5.72
C ILE A 156 -10.55 -4.65 7.02
N SER A 157 -9.91 -4.32 8.14
CA SER A 157 -10.23 -4.94 9.42
C SER A 157 -11.36 -4.25 10.19
N TRP A 158 -11.57 -2.96 10.00
CA TRP A 158 -12.61 -2.18 10.66
C TRP A 158 -12.78 -0.79 10.03
N ASN A 159 -13.77 -0.02 10.48
CA ASN A 159 -13.94 1.38 10.12
C ASN A 159 -12.72 2.22 10.52
N PHE A 160 -12.47 3.30 9.80
CA PHE A 160 -11.35 4.23 10.00
C PHE A 160 -9.97 3.61 9.76
N GLU A 161 -9.85 2.60 8.89
CA GLU A 161 -8.58 2.17 8.32
C GLU A 161 -8.18 3.15 7.21
N LYS A 162 -6.90 3.55 7.19
CA LYS A 162 -6.42 4.66 6.34
C LYS A 162 -5.32 4.17 5.43
N PHE A 163 -5.30 4.70 4.20
CA PHE A 163 -4.21 4.55 3.25
C PHE A 163 -3.63 5.93 2.93
N LEU A 164 -2.31 6.05 2.99
CA LEU A 164 -1.57 7.24 2.60
C LEU A 164 -1.11 7.09 1.15
N ILE A 165 -1.37 8.12 0.35
CA ILE A 165 -1.10 8.15 -1.08
C ILE A 165 -0.17 9.31 -1.38
N ASP A 166 0.86 9.07 -2.18
CA ASP A 166 1.80 10.11 -2.61
C ASP A 166 1.23 10.98 -3.76
N LYS A 167 1.99 12.00 -4.16
CA LYS A 167 1.60 12.94 -5.22
C LYS A 167 1.44 12.30 -6.61
N ASP A 168 2.01 11.12 -6.81
CA ASP A 168 1.91 10.35 -8.06
C ASP A 168 0.75 9.35 -8.05
N GLY A 169 0.01 9.26 -6.93
CA GLY A 169 -1.12 8.35 -6.76
C GLY A 169 -0.73 6.96 -6.26
N ASN A 170 0.49 6.75 -5.80
CA ASN A 170 0.93 5.47 -5.26
C ASN A 170 0.59 5.35 -3.79
N VAL A 171 0.16 4.14 -3.39
CA VAL A 171 -0.03 3.81 -1.98
C VAL A 171 1.33 3.67 -1.32
N VAL A 172 1.58 4.43 -0.27
CA VAL A 172 2.86 4.47 0.46
C VAL A 172 2.74 4.17 1.94
N GLY A 173 1.51 4.00 2.45
CA GLY A 173 1.26 3.63 3.83
C GLY A 173 -0.15 3.08 4.06
N ARG A 174 -0.29 2.19 5.06
CA ARG A 174 -1.56 1.63 5.52
C ARG A 174 -1.60 1.66 7.04
N TYR A 175 -2.63 2.30 7.59
CA TYR A 175 -2.77 2.56 9.03
C TYR A 175 -4.09 1.97 9.54
N LYS A 176 -4.00 1.04 10.48
CA LYS A 176 -5.17 0.41 11.08
C LYS A 176 -6.01 1.42 11.87
N SER A 177 -7.26 1.07 12.13
CA SER A 177 -8.26 1.93 12.80
C SER A 177 -7.76 2.58 14.10
N LYS A 178 -6.94 1.85 14.88
CA LYS A 178 -6.37 2.34 16.16
C LYS A 178 -5.37 3.50 16.02
N VAL A 179 -4.76 3.68 14.83
CA VAL A 179 -3.84 4.79 14.57
C VAL A 179 -4.66 6.06 14.42
N LYS A 180 -4.51 6.98 15.36
CA LYS A 180 -5.24 8.25 15.35
C LYS A 180 -4.72 9.16 14.22
N PRO A 181 -5.61 9.97 13.61
CA PRO A 181 -5.18 10.89 12.53
C PRO A 181 -4.07 11.85 12.96
N GLU A 182 -4.09 12.34 14.19
CA GLU A 182 -3.14 13.29 14.74
C GLU A 182 -1.89 12.61 15.35
N SER A 183 -1.73 11.28 15.21
CA SER A 183 -0.55 10.58 15.72
C SER A 183 0.73 11.04 15.01
N GLU A 184 1.84 11.08 15.73
CA GLU A 184 3.16 11.39 15.16
C GLU A 184 3.51 10.47 13.99
N GLU A 185 3.15 9.18 14.11
CA GLU A 185 3.34 8.18 13.05
C GLU A 185 2.74 8.63 11.73
N LEU A 186 1.45 9.04 11.71
CA LEU A 186 0.76 9.43 10.50
C LEU A 186 1.14 10.84 10.03
N THR A 187 1.22 11.80 10.95
CA THR A 187 1.54 13.20 10.58
C THR A 187 2.95 13.35 10.05
N THR A 188 3.94 12.64 10.62
CA THR A 188 5.31 12.62 10.08
C THR A 188 5.37 12.00 8.67
N ALA A 189 4.58 10.94 8.43
CA ALA A 189 4.52 10.33 7.11
C ALA A 189 3.90 11.28 6.07
N ILE A 190 2.84 12.01 6.43
CA ILE A 190 2.24 13.05 5.58
C ILE A 190 3.25 14.17 5.29
N GLU A 191 3.89 14.71 6.32
CA GLU A 191 4.83 15.86 6.19
C GLU A 191 6.04 15.54 5.29
N LYS A 192 6.48 14.28 5.24
CA LYS A 192 7.57 13.84 4.34
C LYS A 192 7.19 13.85 2.86
N LEU A 193 5.90 13.82 2.54
CA LEU A 193 5.39 13.77 1.17
C LEU A 193 4.96 15.14 0.66
N LEU A 194 4.66 16.10 1.56
CA LEU A 194 4.27 17.47 1.22
C LEU A 194 5.44 18.29 0.68
#